data_78d7e0137520049f80b971ef4dbdb5cc
#
_entry.id   78d7e0137520049f80b971ef4dbdb5cc
#
_cell.length_a   1.000
_cell.length_b   1.000
_cell.length_c   1.000
_cell.angle_alpha   90.00
_cell.angle_beta   90.00
_cell.angle_gamma   90.00
#
_symmetry.space_group_name_H-M   'P 1'
#
loop_
_entity.id
_entity.type
_entity.pdbx_description
1 polymer ?
#
loop_
_entity_poly.entity_id
_entity_poly.type
_entity_poly.pdbx_seq_one_letter_code
_entity_poly.pdbx_strand_id
1 'polypeptide(L)'
;MSEAHDGSRHGEYKVPGGKLVVVDLEVKDGRLDSVSLSGDFFLEPDEALAEINAALAGLSAESTAEQIADAVRSRLRPDTVLFGFSPEAVAITVRRALAKATSWGDHEWEIIPPTPLSTHMHVAMDEVLAEEVAAGRRNPTLRFWEWESPSVVIGSFQSLRNEVDPDGAERHGVTVVRRISGGGAMFMEHGNAITYSLYVPQSLVDGLSFADSYPFLDAWVMESLERLGIKAWYQPLNDIATDQGKIGGAAQKRLSSGAMLHHVTMSYDIDADKMVQVLRIGKEKLSDKGTRSAKKRVDPLRRQTGLSREEILDTMIQTFAERYGAQRTGISEAEMERAREKVASKFDTPEWINRVP
;
A
#
# COMPACT_ATOMS: atom_id res chain seq x y z
N MET A 1 -4.89 -3.96 -46.16
CA MET A 1 -4.07 -4.29 -45.00
C MET A 1 -4.11 -3.06 -44.12
N SER A 2 -4.92 -3.09 -43.09
CA SER A 2 -5.05 -1.98 -42.13
C SER A 2 -3.83 -2.01 -41.19
N GLU A 3 -2.98 -1.02 -41.30
CA GLU A 3 -1.95 -0.76 -40.27
C GLU A 3 -2.69 -0.54 -38.96
N ALA A 4 -2.53 -1.46 -38.04
CA ALA A 4 -2.97 -1.25 -36.65
C ALA A 4 -2.12 -0.09 -36.09
N HIS A 5 -2.70 1.09 -36.01
CA HIS A 5 -2.22 2.12 -35.07
C HIS A 5 -2.23 1.47 -33.69
N ASP A 6 -1.08 1.07 -33.19
CA ASP A 6 -0.88 0.70 -31.80
C ASP A 6 -0.82 2.01 -31.03
N GLY A 7 -2.01 2.49 -30.72
CA GLY A 7 -2.37 3.85 -30.48
C GLY A 7 -1.65 4.57 -29.34
N SER A 8 -1.92 5.84 -29.25
CA SER A 8 -1.55 6.76 -28.17
C SER A 8 -1.71 6.09 -26.81
N ARG A 9 -0.68 6.18 -25.98
CA ARG A 9 -0.63 5.66 -24.61
C ARG A 9 -0.55 6.82 -23.66
N HIS A 10 -1.36 6.76 -22.63
CA HIS A 10 -1.47 7.76 -21.58
C HIS A 10 -0.96 7.18 -20.26
N GLY A 11 -0.24 7.98 -19.49
CA GLY A 11 0.22 7.62 -18.16
C GLY A 11 0.18 8.82 -17.23
N GLU A 12 -0.23 8.57 -15.99
CA GLU A 12 -0.30 9.58 -14.95
C GLU A 12 0.43 9.09 -13.69
N TYR A 13 1.08 10.02 -13.02
CA TYR A 13 1.66 9.77 -11.71
C TYR A 13 1.60 11.03 -10.85
N LYS A 14 0.79 10.98 -9.78
CA LYS A 14 0.83 12.01 -8.73
C LYS A 14 1.96 11.69 -7.78
N VAL A 15 3.00 12.50 -7.81
CA VAL A 15 4.17 12.36 -6.94
C VAL A 15 3.72 12.52 -5.48
N PRO A 16 4.03 11.58 -4.58
CA PRO A 16 3.72 11.72 -3.15
C PRO A 16 4.32 13.01 -2.58
N GLY A 17 3.48 13.89 -2.02
CA GLY A 17 3.89 15.21 -1.55
C GLY A 17 4.30 16.20 -2.64
N GLY A 18 4.16 15.84 -3.91
CA GLY A 18 4.55 16.62 -5.08
C GLY A 18 3.39 16.92 -6.02
N LYS A 19 3.69 16.99 -7.31
CA LYS A 19 2.80 17.41 -8.37
C LYS A 19 2.38 16.25 -9.28
N LEU A 20 1.34 16.44 -10.08
CA LEU A 20 0.93 15.50 -11.10
C LEU A 20 1.87 15.57 -12.29
N VAL A 21 2.32 14.42 -12.76
CA VAL A 21 3.07 14.24 -14.00
C VAL A 21 2.23 13.39 -14.95
N VAL A 22 2.08 13.83 -16.16
CA VAL A 22 1.31 13.17 -17.22
C VAL A 22 2.21 12.99 -18.45
N VAL A 23 2.13 11.84 -19.08
CA VAL A 23 2.81 11.56 -20.35
C VAL A 23 1.82 10.98 -21.34
N ASP A 24 1.75 11.60 -22.51
CA ASP A 24 1.14 11.03 -23.70
C ASP A 24 2.24 10.63 -24.67
N LEU A 25 2.19 9.41 -25.21
CA LEU A 25 3.20 8.91 -26.12
C LEU A 25 2.63 7.89 -27.10
N GLU A 26 3.33 7.67 -28.18
CA GLU A 26 3.12 6.55 -29.09
C GLU A 26 4.31 5.59 -29.03
N VAL A 27 4.08 4.32 -29.38
CA VAL A 27 5.16 3.34 -29.56
C VAL A 27 5.21 2.97 -31.03
N LYS A 28 6.36 3.21 -31.67
CA LYS A 28 6.61 2.86 -33.06
C LYS A 28 7.91 2.07 -33.17
N ASP A 29 7.86 0.92 -33.76
CA ASP A 29 9.02 0.02 -33.92
C ASP A 29 9.74 -0.29 -32.60
N GLY A 30 8.96 -0.45 -31.51
CA GLY A 30 9.48 -0.71 -30.16
C GLY A 30 10.18 0.49 -29.50
N ARG A 31 10.00 1.69 -30.02
CA ARG A 31 10.57 2.94 -29.49
C ARG A 31 9.49 3.96 -29.18
N LEU A 32 9.78 4.83 -28.21
CA LEU A 32 8.90 5.95 -27.86
C LEU A 32 8.89 6.97 -29.00
N ASP A 33 7.71 7.33 -29.46
CA ASP A 33 7.46 8.34 -30.49
C ASP A 33 6.43 9.33 -29.98
N SER A 34 6.40 10.54 -30.55
CA SER A 34 5.41 11.59 -30.24
C SER A 34 5.20 11.84 -28.74
N VAL A 35 6.29 11.90 -27.97
CA VAL A 35 6.23 12.03 -26.51
C VAL A 35 5.88 13.45 -26.10
N SER A 36 4.89 13.59 -25.22
CA SER A 36 4.47 14.87 -24.62
C SER A 36 4.34 14.73 -23.11
N LEU A 37 5.18 15.44 -22.37
CA LEU A 37 5.11 15.60 -20.92
C LEU A 37 4.26 16.80 -20.56
N SER A 38 3.36 16.66 -19.59
CA SER A 38 2.52 17.73 -19.04
C SER A 38 2.25 17.50 -17.55
N GLY A 39 1.61 18.47 -16.89
CA GLY A 39 1.27 18.34 -15.47
C GLY A 39 1.06 19.68 -14.77
N ASP A 40 0.89 19.64 -13.45
CA ASP A 40 0.74 20.83 -12.59
C ASP A 40 2.04 21.21 -11.86
N PHE A 41 3.17 20.68 -12.31
CA PHE A 41 4.52 20.93 -11.78
C PHE A 41 5.09 22.31 -12.19
N PHE A 42 6.21 22.69 -11.57
CA PHE A 42 6.98 23.88 -11.97
C PHE A 42 8.33 23.46 -12.52
N LEU A 43 8.78 24.19 -13.55
CA LEU A 43 10.00 23.89 -14.30
C LEU A 43 10.68 25.19 -14.73
N GLU A 44 11.94 25.31 -14.46
CA GLU A 44 12.78 26.43 -14.89
C GLU A 44 14.12 25.93 -15.42
N PRO A 45 14.56 26.42 -16.58
CA PRO A 45 13.83 27.30 -17.51
C PRO A 45 12.77 26.50 -18.31
N ASP A 46 11.81 27.19 -18.92
CA ASP A 46 10.69 26.59 -19.66
C ASP A 46 11.14 25.65 -20.79
N GLU A 47 12.29 25.92 -21.40
CA GLU A 47 12.88 25.09 -22.47
C GLU A 47 13.23 23.67 -22.01
N ALA A 48 13.41 23.46 -20.73
CA ALA A 48 13.71 22.14 -20.17
C ALA A 48 12.58 21.14 -20.41
N LEU A 49 11.33 21.59 -20.63
CA LEU A 49 10.23 20.71 -21.02
C LEU A 49 10.51 20.04 -22.38
N ALA A 50 10.98 20.82 -23.33
CA ALA A 50 11.37 20.30 -24.66
C ALA A 50 12.60 19.38 -24.56
N GLU A 51 13.53 19.69 -23.66
CA GLU A 51 14.70 18.83 -23.40
C GLU A 51 14.30 17.48 -22.81
N ILE A 52 13.33 17.43 -21.89
CA ILE A 52 12.79 16.17 -21.33
C ILE A 52 12.09 15.36 -22.43
N ASN A 53 11.19 15.99 -23.22
CA ASN A 53 10.52 15.30 -24.31
C ASN A 53 11.52 14.74 -25.33
N ALA A 54 12.55 15.50 -25.67
CA ALA A 54 13.61 15.05 -26.57
C ALA A 54 14.50 13.93 -25.97
N ALA A 55 14.65 13.89 -24.64
CA ALA A 55 15.36 12.80 -23.96
C ALA A 55 14.58 11.49 -24.03
N LEU A 56 13.26 11.57 -23.99
CA LEU A 56 12.36 10.41 -24.03
C LEU A 56 12.17 9.86 -25.45
N ALA A 57 12.11 10.74 -26.45
CA ALA A 57 11.90 10.36 -27.85
C ALA A 57 13.00 9.41 -28.35
N GLY A 58 12.60 8.28 -28.94
CA GLY A 58 13.51 7.27 -29.47
C GLY A 58 14.06 6.29 -28.45
N LEU A 59 13.76 6.42 -27.15
CA LEU A 59 14.09 5.39 -26.15
C LEU A 59 13.35 4.08 -26.48
N SER A 60 13.95 2.95 -26.14
CA SER A 60 13.27 1.66 -26.24
C SER A 60 12.06 1.60 -25.29
N ALA A 61 10.94 1.06 -25.74
CA ALA A 61 9.79 0.75 -24.90
C ALA A 61 10.12 -0.27 -23.80
N GLU A 62 11.21 -1.02 -23.93
CA GLU A 62 11.72 -1.96 -22.93
C GLU A 62 12.65 -1.30 -21.90
N SER A 63 12.94 0.01 -22.04
CA SER A 63 13.84 0.71 -21.10
C SER A 63 13.34 0.62 -19.67
N THR A 64 14.26 0.36 -18.74
CA THR A 64 13.95 0.37 -17.31
C THR A 64 13.67 1.79 -16.81
N ALA A 65 13.01 1.92 -15.66
CA ALA A 65 12.76 3.22 -15.05
C ALA A 65 14.09 3.99 -14.80
N GLU A 66 15.15 3.29 -14.38
CA GLU A 66 16.46 3.88 -14.18
C GLU A 66 17.05 4.43 -15.48
N GLN A 67 17.01 3.66 -16.57
CA GLN A 67 17.48 4.11 -17.89
C GLN A 67 16.72 5.33 -18.40
N ILE A 68 15.41 5.38 -18.18
CA ILE A 68 14.57 6.52 -18.56
C ILE A 68 14.96 7.75 -17.73
N ALA A 69 15.07 7.60 -16.40
CA ALA A 69 15.46 8.68 -15.51
C ALA A 69 16.86 9.22 -15.84
N ASP A 70 17.81 8.34 -16.14
CA ASP A 70 19.17 8.72 -16.55
C ASP A 70 19.20 9.48 -17.88
N ALA A 71 18.38 9.06 -18.85
CA ALA A 71 18.25 9.78 -20.12
C ALA A 71 17.76 11.22 -19.90
N VAL A 72 16.73 11.38 -19.04
CA VAL A 72 16.22 12.71 -18.66
C VAL A 72 17.31 13.54 -17.96
N ARG A 73 17.96 13.00 -16.91
CA ARG A 73 19.03 13.69 -16.17
C ARG A 73 20.17 14.15 -17.09
N SER A 74 20.59 13.28 -17.99
CA SER A 74 21.73 13.56 -18.88
C SER A 74 21.44 14.66 -19.90
N ARG A 75 20.16 14.92 -20.18
CA ARG A 75 19.75 15.95 -21.14
C ARG A 75 19.53 17.31 -20.50
N LEU A 76 19.14 17.31 -19.22
CA LEU A 76 18.89 18.55 -18.48
C LEU A 76 20.18 19.33 -18.20
N ARG A 77 20.09 20.63 -18.26
CA ARG A 77 21.18 21.53 -17.91
C ARG A 77 21.42 21.54 -16.40
N PRO A 78 22.65 21.85 -15.94
CA PRO A 78 22.96 21.89 -14.51
C PRO A 78 22.16 22.91 -13.69
N ASP A 79 21.64 23.96 -14.35
CA ASP A 79 20.85 25.03 -13.75
C ASP A 79 19.33 24.77 -13.81
N THR A 80 18.91 23.65 -14.36
CA THR A 80 17.48 23.28 -14.41
C THR A 80 16.92 23.01 -13.02
N VAL A 81 15.81 23.67 -12.70
CA VAL A 81 15.05 23.46 -11.46
C VAL A 81 13.76 22.70 -11.78
N LEU A 82 13.61 21.53 -11.16
CA LEU A 82 12.39 20.72 -11.17
C LEU A 82 11.72 20.87 -9.80
N PHE A 83 10.48 21.36 -9.75
CA PHE A 83 9.77 21.49 -8.50
C PHE A 83 8.44 20.72 -8.51
N GLY A 84 8.29 19.84 -7.54
CA GLY A 84 7.11 18.97 -7.39
C GLY A 84 7.19 17.66 -8.18
N PHE A 85 8.27 17.43 -8.95
CA PHE A 85 8.55 16.19 -9.65
C PHE A 85 10.06 15.96 -9.82
N SER A 86 10.45 14.83 -10.38
CA SER A 86 11.84 14.45 -10.61
C SER A 86 11.98 13.61 -11.88
N PRO A 87 13.19 13.36 -12.37
CA PRO A 87 13.41 12.41 -13.47
C PRO A 87 12.86 11.02 -13.19
N GLU A 88 12.88 10.56 -11.94
CA GLU A 88 12.28 9.30 -11.52
C GLU A 88 10.74 9.31 -11.69
N ALA A 89 10.10 10.40 -11.31
CA ALA A 89 8.66 10.58 -11.50
C ALA A 89 8.27 10.54 -12.99
N VAL A 90 9.07 11.18 -13.85
CA VAL A 90 8.91 11.09 -15.31
C VAL A 90 9.03 9.64 -15.77
N ALA A 91 10.06 8.92 -15.32
CA ALA A 91 10.28 7.52 -15.66
C ALA A 91 9.12 6.60 -15.23
N ILE A 92 8.61 6.79 -14.02
CA ILE A 92 7.42 6.09 -13.52
C ILE A 92 6.23 6.37 -14.45
N THR A 93 5.98 7.64 -14.79
CA THR A 93 4.86 8.03 -15.65
C THR A 93 4.96 7.38 -17.03
N VAL A 94 6.14 7.36 -17.64
CA VAL A 94 6.41 6.67 -18.91
C VAL A 94 6.14 5.15 -18.78
N ARG A 95 6.64 4.52 -17.72
CA ARG A 95 6.40 3.09 -17.48
C ARG A 95 4.92 2.78 -17.29
N ARG A 96 4.16 3.66 -16.64
CA ARG A 96 2.71 3.54 -16.48
C ARG A 96 1.99 3.65 -17.82
N ALA A 97 2.37 4.60 -18.68
CA ALA A 97 1.85 4.72 -20.04
C ALA A 97 2.12 3.45 -20.85
N LEU A 98 3.35 2.92 -20.81
CA LEU A 98 3.73 1.69 -21.52
C LEU A 98 2.97 0.47 -21.03
N ALA A 99 2.72 0.35 -19.73
CA ALA A 99 1.95 -0.72 -19.12
C ALA A 99 0.42 -0.56 -19.30
N LYS A 100 -0.05 0.55 -19.84
CA LYS A 100 -1.48 0.91 -19.89
C LYS A 100 -2.11 0.87 -18.50
N ALA A 101 -1.38 1.41 -17.50
CA ALA A 101 -1.84 1.46 -16.13
C ALA A 101 -3.11 2.30 -16.01
N THR A 102 -4.00 1.88 -15.13
CA THR A 102 -5.18 2.68 -14.77
C THR A 102 -4.85 3.71 -13.71
N SER A 103 -5.67 4.75 -13.62
CA SER A 103 -5.63 5.79 -12.61
C SER A 103 -6.76 5.59 -11.58
N TRP A 104 -6.71 6.30 -10.47
CA TRP A 104 -7.75 6.24 -9.45
C TRP A 104 -9.14 6.63 -9.98
N GLY A 105 -9.19 7.59 -10.93
CA GLY A 105 -10.42 8.07 -11.56
C GLY A 105 -11.05 7.10 -12.57
N ASP A 106 -10.33 6.05 -12.97
CA ASP A 106 -10.85 5.04 -13.90
C ASP A 106 -11.71 3.97 -13.21
N HIS A 107 -11.84 4.05 -11.88
CA HIS A 107 -12.53 3.05 -11.07
C HIS A 107 -13.64 3.66 -10.24
N GLU A 108 -14.71 2.90 -10.07
CA GLU A 108 -15.70 3.13 -9.01
C GLU A 108 -15.20 2.48 -7.73
N TRP A 109 -15.23 3.22 -6.62
CA TRP A 109 -14.64 2.80 -5.35
C TRP A 109 -15.69 2.44 -4.32
N GLU A 110 -15.40 1.42 -3.53
CA GLU A 110 -16.23 0.98 -2.42
C GLU A 110 -15.50 1.08 -1.08
N ILE A 111 -16.26 1.30 0.00
CA ILE A 111 -15.77 1.27 1.38
C ILE A 111 -16.61 0.28 2.18
N ILE A 112 -15.97 -0.71 2.77
CA ILE A 112 -16.56 -1.56 3.81
C ILE A 112 -16.12 -0.97 5.15
N PRO A 113 -17.07 -0.42 5.94
CA PRO A 113 -16.77 0.15 7.26
C PRO A 113 -16.31 -0.95 8.23
N PRO A 114 -15.80 -0.59 9.43
CA PRO A 114 -15.40 -1.55 10.43
C PRO A 114 -16.48 -2.60 10.67
N THR A 115 -16.15 -3.86 10.42
CA THR A 115 -17.06 -5.00 10.57
C THR A 115 -16.37 -6.03 11.47
N PRO A 116 -16.96 -6.36 12.65
CA PRO A 116 -16.40 -7.35 13.55
C PRO A 116 -16.32 -8.72 12.91
N LEU A 117 -15.14 -9.33 12.91
CA LEU A 117 -14.88 -10.68 12.41
C LEU A 117 -13.83 -11.35 13.27
N SER A 118 -13.87 -12.69 13.30
CA SER A 118 -12.80 -13.47 13.91
C SER A 118 -11.47 -13.29 13.17
N THR A 119 -10.36 -13.53 13.86
CA THR A 119 -9.01 -13.40 13.31
C THR A 119 -8.82 -14.18 12.02
N HIS A 120 -9.27 -15.44 11.96
CA HIS A 120 -9.19 -16.28 10.76
C HIS A 120 -10.04 -15.72 9.62
N MET A 121 -11.24 -15.22 9.92
CA MET A 121 -12.12 -14.61 8.92
C MET A 121 -11.50 -13.34 8.32
N HIS A 122 -10.83 -12.52 9.11
CA HIS A 122 -10.16 -11.33 8.61
C HIS A 122 -9.12 -11.64 7.53
N VAL A 123 -8.23 -12.62 7.79
CA VAL A 123 -7.17 -12.98 6.83
C VAL A 123 -7.71 -13.74 5.62
N ALA A 124 -8.79 -14.54 5.81
CA ALA A 124 -9.47 -15.20 4.70
C ALA A 124 -10.18 -14.20 3.79
N MET A 125 -10.82 -13.19 4.38
CA MET A 125 -11.53 -12.15 3.65
C MET A 125 -10.59 -11.32 2.76
N ASP A 126 -9.34 -11.10 3.18
CA ASP A 126 -8.33 -10.44 2.34
C ASP A 126 -8.11 -11.19 1.01
N GLU A 127 -8.04 -12.51 1.05
CA GLU A 127 -7.88 -13.31 -0.16
C GLU A 127 -9.17 -13.33 -0.99
N VAL A 128 -10.33 -13.46 -0.36
CA VAL A 128 -11.63 -13.49 -1.05
C VAL A 128 -11.88 -12.19 -1.78
N LEU A 129 -11.79 -11.06 -1.09
CA LEU A 129 -12.10 -9.76 -1.70
C LEU A 129 -11.10 -9.38 -2.80
N ALA A 130 -9.82 -9.74 -2.65
CA ALA A 130 -8.84 -9.56 -3.71
C ALA A 130 -9.17 -10.40 -4.95
N GLU A 131 -9.65 -11.64 -4.77
CA GLU A 131 -10.10 -12.49 -5.87
C GLU A 131 -11.39 -11.96 -6.53
N GLU A 132 -12.33 -11.39 -5.76
CA GLU A 132 -13.54 -10.77 -6.29
C GLU A 132 -13.23 -9.55 -7.16
N VAL A 133 -12.29 -8.69 -6.71
CA VAL A 133 -11.81 -7.55 -7.51
C VAL A 133 -11.09 -8.02 -8.76
N ALA A 134 -10.21 -9.02 -8.66
CA ALA A 134 -9.53 -9.59 -9.83
C ALA A 134 -10.48 -10.13 -10.89
N ALA A 135 -11.59 -10.71 -10.45
CA ALA A 135 -12.62 -11.28 -11.33
C ALA A 135 -13.64 -10.24 -11.85
N GLY A 136 -13.51 -8.97 -11.46
CA GLY A 136 -14.44 -7.90 -11.83
C GLY A 136 -15.84 -8.08 -11.23
N ARG A 137 -16.00 -8.89 -10.19
CA ARG A 137 -17.29 -9.08 -9.50
C ARG A 137 -17.49 -8.10 -8.35
N ARG A 138 -16.42 -7.44 -7.94
CA ARG A 138 -16.42 -6.36 -6.97
C ARG A 138 -15.57 -5.20 -7.49
N ASN A 139 -16.01 -3.98 -7.23
CA ASN A 139 -15.20 -2.78 -7.48
C ASN A 139 -13.97 -2.74 -6.55
N PRO A 140 -12.92 -2.01 -6.90
CA PRO A 140 -11.83 -1.75 -5.96
C PRO A 140 -12.36 -1.22 -4.64
N THR A 141 -11.90 -1.84 -3.55
CA THR A 141 -12.55 -1.69 -2.23
C THR A 141 -11.55 -1.38 -1.14
N LEU A 142 -11.85 -0.39 -0.30
CA LEU A 142 -11.22 -0.15 0.98
C LEU A 142 -12.05 -0.83 2.07
N ARG A 143 -11.45 -1.70 2.89
CA ARG A 143 -12.10 -2.36 4.02
C ARG A 143 -11.39 -2.02 5.32
N PHE A 144 -12.13 -1.57 6.33
CA PHE A 144 -11.63 -1.47 7.68
C PHE A 144 -11.93 -2.75 8.48
N TRP A 145 -10.97 -3.16 9.30
CA TRP A 145 -11.09 -4.34 10.14
C TRP A 145 -11.56 -3.95 11.54
N GLU A 146 -12.38 -4.80 12.15
CA GLU A 146 -12.72 -4.71 13.57
C GLU A 146 -12.39 -6.04 14.25
N TRP A 147 -11.41 -6.00 15.15
CA TRP A 147 -10.90 -7.17 15.83
C TRP A 147 -11.81 -7.58 16.97
N GLU A 148 -12.32 -8.83 16.99
CA GLU A 148 -13.15 -9.35 18.06
C GLU A 148 -12.33 -9.85 19.25
N SER A 149 -11.08 -10.27 19.02
CA SER A 149 -10.24 -10.91 20.03
C SER A 149 -8.76 -10.53 19.85
N PRO A 150 -7.92 -10.70 20.90
CA PRO A 150 -6.49 -10.55 20.81
C PRO A 150 -5.90 -11.46 19.74
N SER A 151 -5.05 -10.91 18.89
CA SER A 151 -4.59 -11.59 17.68
C SER A 151 -3.12 -11.29 17.40
N VAL A 152 -2.41 -12.31 16.89
CA VAL A 152 -1.13 -12.13 16.21
C VAL A 152 -1.29 -12.59 14.76
N VAL A 153 -0.94 -11.68 13.84
CA VAL A 153 -0.88 -12.01 12.42
C VAL A 153 0.57 -12.04 11.97
N ILE A 154 1.06 -13.23 11.64
CA ILE A 154 2.41 -13.40 11.08
C ILE A 154 2.40 -13.32 9.57
N GLY A 155 3.51 -12.83 9.00
CA GLY A 155 3.69 -12.75 7.55
C GLY A 155 3.88 -14.12 6.90
N SER A 156 3.58 -14.20 5.61
CA SER A 156 3.59 -15.45 4.83
C SER A 156 4.89 -16.24 4.92
N PHE A 157 6.02 -15.57 5.12
CA PHE A 157 7.37 -16.16 5.10
C PHE A 157 8.05 -16.18 6.47
N GLN A 158 7.36 -15.76 7.54
CA GLN A 158 7.92 -15.77 8.88
C GLN A 158 7.86 -17.16 9.49
N SER A 159 8.90 -17.52 10.25
CA SER A 159 8.91 -18.74 11.08
C SER A 159 8.02 -18.51 12.29
N LEU A 160 7.00 -19.35 12.47
CA LEU A 160 6.10 -19.28 13.61
C LEU A 160 6.87 -19.33 14.94
N ARG A 161 7.78 -20.29 15.06
CA ARG A 161 8.60 -20.50 16.26
C ARG A 161 9.48 -19.29 16.60
N ASN A 162 9.97 -18.58 15.59
CA ASN A 162 10.88 -17.43 15.79
C ASN A 162 10.13 -16.14 16.13
N GLU A 163 8.87 -16.04 15.75
CA GLU A 163 8.09 -14.79 15.90
C GLU A 163 7.16 -14.80 17.10
N VAL A 164 6.64 -15.97 17.51
CA VAL A 164 5.60 -16.06 18.55
C VAL A 164 6.11 -16.83 19.75
N ASP A 165 5.85 -16.30 20.94
CA ASP A 165 6.00 -17.03 22.20
C ASP A 165 4.71 -17.78 22.50
N PRO A 166 4.69 -19.14 22.46
CA PRO A 166 3.48 -19.90 22.61
C PRO A 166 2.89 -19.78 24.03
N ASP A 167 3.72 -19.71 25.06
CA ASP A 167 3.25 -19.58 26.45
C ASP A 167 2.65 -18.18 26.68
N GLY A 168 3.24 -17.16 26.05
CA GLY A 168 2.71 -15.81 26.05
C GLY A 168 1.38 -15.70 25.31
N ALA A 169 1.27 -16.32 24.14
CA ALA A 169 0.04 -16.34 23.36
C ALA A 169 -1.10 -17.04 24.12
N GLU A 170 -0.83 -18.22 24.71
CA GLU A 170 -1.80 -18.95 25.54
C GLU A 170 -2.24 -18.15 26.76
N ARG A 171 -1.28 -17.59 27.51
CA ARG A 171 -1.54 -16.81 28.73
C ARG A 171 -2.46 -15.61 28.47
N HIS A 172 -2.34 -14.98 27.32
CA HIS A 172 -3.13 -13.81 26.96
C HIS A 172 -4.32 -14.12 26.03
N GLY A 173 -4.61 -15.40 25.78
CA GLY A 173 -5.72 -15.83 24.92
C GLY A 173 -5.62 -15.31 23.48
N VAL A 174 -4.39 -15.22 22.95
CA VAL A 174 -4.09 -14.66 21.62
C VAL A 174 -4.24 -15.70 20.53
N THR A 175 -5.10 -15.42 19.55
CA THR A 175 -5.21 -16.21 18.33
C THR A 175 -4.08 -15.87 17.37
N VAL A 176 -3.34 -16.88 16.91
CA VAL A 176 -2.23 -16.69 15.95
C VAL A 176 -2.64 -17.16 14.58
N VAL A 177 -2.52 -16.31 13.59
CA VAL A 177 -2.82 -16.64 12.18
C VAL A 177 -1.69 -16.20 11.26
N ARG A 178 -1.63 -16.81 10.07
CA ARG A 178 -0.70 -16.43 9.00
C ARG A 178 -1.46 -15.79 7.86
N ARG A 179 -1.05 -14.57 7.45
CA ARG A 179 -1.60 -13.88 6.28
C ARG A 179 -0.91 -14.30 4.98
N ILE A 180 -1.51 -13.96 3.86
CA ILE A 180 -0.96 -14.27 2.52
C ILE A 180 0.15 -13.32 2.07
N SER A 181 0.25 -12.12 2.64
CA SER A 181 1.30 -11.14 2.34
C SER A 181 2.56 -11.38 3.18
N GLY A 182 3.68 -10.84 2.74
CA GLY A 182 4.93 -10.83 3.51
C GLY A 182 4.92 -9.83 4.67
N GLY A 183 6.12 -9.48 5.16
CA GLY A 183 6.31 -8.51 6.23
C GLY A 183 6.36 -9.12 7.63
N GLY A 184 6.48 -8.28 8.66
CA GLY A 184 6.65 -8.65 10.06
C GLY A 184 5.36 -9.04 10.75
N ALA A 185 5.49 -9.68 11.93
CA ALA A 185 4.37 -10.03 12.80
C ALA A 185 3.76 -8.78 13.44
N MET A 186 2.45 -8.82 13.66
CA MET A 186 1.69 -7.76 14.27
C MET A 186 0.82 -8.32 15.40
N PHE A 187 0.76 -7.57 16.49
CA PHE A 187 -0.12 -7.83 17.64
C PHE A 187 -1.26 -6.83 17.66
N MET A 188 -2.49 -7.30 17.74
CA MET A 188 -3.69 -6.48 17.77
C MET A 188 -4.68 -7.00 18.81
N GLU A 189 -5.47 -6.07 19.34
CA GLU A 189 -6.60 -6.33 20.23
C GLU A 189 -7.79 -5.47 19.80
N HIS A 190 -8.97 -5.81 20.28
CA HIS A 190 -10.15 -4.97 20.08
C HIS A 190 -9.86 -3.53 20.53
N GLY A 191 -10.12 -2.57 19.63
CA GLY A 191 -10.01 -1.14 19.93
C GLY A 191 -8.59 -0.56 20.04
N ASN A 192 -7.50 -1.36 19.90
CA ASN A 192 -6.14 -0.85 20.10
C ASN A 192 -5.37 -0.55 18.80
N ALA A 193 -5.92 -0.89 17.67
CA ALA A 193 -5.32 -0.65 16.36
C ALA A 193 -6.37 -0.21 15.32
N ILE A 194 -5.88 0.44 14.27
CA ILE A 194 -6.65 0.72 13.06
C ILE A 194 -6.02 -0.09 11.94
N THR A 195 -6.76 -1.08 11.45
CA THR A 195 -6.32 -1.93 10.34
C THR A 195 -7.25 -1.73 9.15
N TYR A 196 -6.67 -1.56 7.97
CA TYR A 196 -7.42 -1.53 6.72
C TYR A 196 -6.74 -2.35 5.64
N SER A 197 -7.54 -2.81 4.68
CA SER A 197 -7.09 -3.45 3.45
C SER A 197 -7.67 -2.73 2.24
N LEU A 198 -6.84 -2.55 1.23
CA LEU A 198 -7.20 -2.01 -0.06
C LEU A 198 -7.02 -3.11 -1.10
N TYR A 199 -8.09 -3.44 -1.80
CA TYR A 199 -8.13 -4.43 -2.86
C TYR A 199 -8.27 -3.70 -4.19
N VAL A 200 -7.27 -3.83 -5.06
CA VAL A 200 -7.23 -3.09 -6.32
C VAL A 200 -6.86 -3.99 -7.50
N PRO A 201 -7.30 -3.67 -8.72
CA PRO A 201 -6.76 -4.33 -9.90
C PRO A 201 -5.27 -4.02 -10.02
N GLN A 202 -4.50 -4.99 -10.50
CA GLN A 202 -3.05 -4.81 -10.66
C GLN A 202 -2.73 -3.65 -11.60
N SER A 203 -3.60 -3.37 -12.58
CA SER A 203 -3.43 -2.24 -13.52
C SER A 203 -3.28 -0.88 -12.82
N LEU A 204 -3.84 -0.70 -11.61
CA LEU A 204 -3.67 0.54 -10.86
C LEU A 204 -2.22 0.79 -10.42
N VAL A 205 -1.45 -0.26 -10.18
CA VAL A 205 -0.05 -0.20 -9.72
C VAL A 205 0.96 -0.60 -10.78
N ASP A 206 0.51 -0.90 -11.99
CA ASP A 206 1.41 -1.21 -13.09
C ASP A 206 2.32 -0.01 -13.41
N GLY A 207 3.56 -0.31 -13.73
CA GLY A 207 4.61 0.70 -13.93
C GLY A 207 5.27 1.22 -12.65
N LEU A 208 4.71 0.93 -11.47
CA LEU A 208 5.32 1.25 -10.18
C LEU A 208 6.26 0.12 -9.71
N SER A 209 7.37 0.51 -9.10
CA SER A 209 8.18 -0.43 -8.33
C SER A 209 7.41 -0.91 -7.10
N PHE A 210 7.91 -1.98 -6.46
CA PHE A 210 7.34 -2.44 -5.20
C PHE A 210 7.39 -1.35 -4.12
N ALA A 211 8.48 -0.59 -4.06
CA ALA A 211 8.65 0.50 -3.10
C ALA A 211 7.71 1.68 -3.38
N ASP A 212 7.57 2.10 -4.64
CA ASP A 212 6.75 3.25 -5.03
C ASP A 212 5.25 2.98 -4.85
N SER A 213 4.83 1.72 -4.92
CA SER A 213 3.42 1.36 -4.77
C SER A 213 2.88 1.60 -3.34
N TYR A 214 3.72 1.57 -2.30
CA TYR A 214 3.29 1.86 -0.92
C TYR A 214 2.79 3.30 -0.75
N PRO A 215 3.61 4.34 -0.96
CA PRO A 215 3.16 5.71 -0.80
C PRO A 215 2.09 6.11 -1.83
N PHE A 216 2.07 5.48 -3.00
CA PHE A 216 1.04 5.71 -4.00
C PHE A 216 -0.35 5.24 -3.51
N LEU A 217 -0.44 4.05 -2.94
CA LEU A 217 -1.70 3.48 -2.44
C LEU A 217 -2.17 4.15 -1.16
N ASP A 218 -1.26 4.71 -0.36
CA ASP A 218 -1.57 5.36 0.92
C ASP A 218 -1.53 6.90 0.86
N ALA A 219 -1.55 7.51 -0.32
CA ALA A 219 -1.61 8.97 -0.45
C ALA A 219 -2.81 9.58 0.29
N TRP A 220 -3.95 8.89 0.31
CA TRP A 220 -5.15 9.27 1.06
C TRP A 220 -4.95 9.16 2.58
N VAL A 221 -4.11 8.23 3.04
CA VAL A 221 -3.79 8.06 4.46
C VAL A 221 -2.96 9.24 4.94
N MET A 222 -1.97 9.67 4.16
CA MET A 222 -1.18 10.86 4.48
C MET A 222 -2.08 12.10 4.61
N GLU A 223 -3.04 12.26 3.71
CA GLU A 223 -4.05 13.33 3.79
C GLU A 223 -4.94 13.19 5.03
N SER A 224 -5.37 11.97 5.36
CA SER A 224 -6.17 11.72 6.58
C SER A 224 -5.40 12.09 7.84
N LEU A 225 -4.12 11.72 7.91
CA LEU A 225 -3.24 12.04 9.05
C LEU A 225 -3.00 13.54 9.16
N GLU A 226 -2.83 14.25 8.04
CA GLU A 226 -2.71 15.71 8.01
C GLU A 226 -3.98 16.40 8.53
N ARG A 227 -5.18 15.92 8.14
CA ARG A 227 -6.47 16.41 8.67
C ARG A 227 -6.60 16.21 10.19
N LEU A 228 -5.97 15.16 10.72
CA LEU A 228 -5.89 14.87 12.14
C LEU A 228 -4.78 15.65 12.87
N GLY A 229 -4.04 16.51 12.16
CA GLY A 229 -2.93 17.29 12.71
C GLY A 229 -1.63 16.50 12.87
N ILE A 230 -1.52 15.31 12.28
CA ILE A 230 -0.33 14.47 12.33
C ILE A 230 0.51 14.66 11.07
N LYS A 231 1.73 15.14 11.23
CA LYS A 231 2.72 15.19 10.16
C LYS A 231 3.42 13.84 10.05
N ALA A 232 3.00 13.05 9.07
CA ALA A 232 3.55 11.73 8.81
C ALA A 232 4.23 11.64 7.45
N TRP A 233 5.09 10.63 7.28
CA TRP A 233 5.73 10.28 6.02
C TRP A 233 5.94 8.78 5.91
N TYR A 234 6.14 8.31 4.68
CA TYR A 234 6.58 6.95 4.43
C TYR A 234 8.08 6.82 4.72
N GLN A 235 8.43 5.95 5.65
CA GLN A 235 9.81 5.54 5.87
C GLN A 235 10.06 4.22 5.12
N PRO A 236 11.07 4.16 4.25
CA PRO A 236 11.35 2.95 3.49
C PRO A 236 11.57 1.73 4.38
N LEU A 237 11.00 0.60 3.99
CA LEU A 237 10.23 0.38 2.74
C LEU A 237 8.73 0.66 2.89
N ASN A 238 8.12 0.33 4.02
CA ASN A 238 6.69 0.10 4.23
C ASN A 238 6.18 0.61 5.59
N ASP A 239 6.93 1.48 6.25
CA ASP A 239 6.55 2.05 7.54
C ASP A 239 5.95 3.45 7.38
N ILE A 240 4.91 3.74 8.14
CA ILE A 240 4.37 5.10 8.31
C ILE A 240 4.93 5.63 9.64
N ALA A 241 5.63 6.75 9.57
CA ALA A 241 6.35 7.33 10.69
C ALA A 241 6.03 8.82 10.90
N THR A 242 6.26 9.27 12.12
CA THR A 242 6.26 10.68 12.52
C THR A 242 7.60 10.99 13.19
N ASP A 243 7.84 12.24 13.56
CA ASP A 243 9.00 12.65 14.36
C ASP A 243 9.03 11.97 15.76
N GLN A 244 7.90 11.48 16.24
CA GLN A 244 7.76 10.76 17.50
C GLN A 244 8.01 9.24 17.37
N GLY A 245 7.99 8.70 16.17
CA GLY A 245 8.23 7.28 15.90
C GLY A 245 7.30 6.67 14.85
N LYS A 246 7.38 5.36 14.71
CA LYS A 246 6.52 4.60 13.80
C LYS A 246 5.08 4.56 14.32
N ILE A 247 4.12 4.89 13.46
CA ILE A 247 2.68 4.78 13.76
C ILE A 247 2.01 3.62 13.04
N GLY A 248 2.58 3.12 11.95
CA GLY A 248 1.98 2.03 11.19
C GLY A 248 2.97 1.28 10.32
N GLY A 249 2.55 0.13 9.85
CA GLY A 249 3.28 -0.68 8.89
C GLY A 249 2.35 -1.31 7.87
N ALA A 250 2.80 -1.31 6.63
CA ALA A 250 2.09 -1.85 5.48
C ALA A 250 2.65 -3.18 5.01
N ALA A 251 1.85 -3.96 4.33
CA ALA A 251 2.28 -5.13 3.57
C ALA A 251 1.45 -5.25 2.30
N GLN A 252 2.02 -5.90 1.28
CA GLN A 252 1.39 -6.05 -0.01
C GLN A 252 1.51 -7.48 -0.53
N LYS A 253 0.53 -7.86 -1.38
CA LYS A 253 0.54 -9.10 -2.13
C LYS A 253 -0.05 -8.86 -3.51
N ARG A 254 0.76 -9.04 -4.54
CA ARG A 254 0.27 -9.17 -5.91
C ARG A 254 -0.19 -10.60 -6.13
N LEU A 255 -1.44 -10.78 -6.48
CA LEU A 255 -2.05 -12.08 -6.75
C LEU A 255 -1.87 -12.41 -8.23
N SER A 256 -1.63 -13.69 -8.53
CA SER A 256 -1.56 -14.16 -9.93
C SER A 256 -2.89 -14.01 -10.67
N SER A 257 -3.98 -13.81 -9.96
CA SER A 257 -5.30 -13.52 -10.52
C SER A 257 -5.46 -12.12 -11.12
N GLY A 258 -4.48 -11.21 -10.93
CA GLY A 258 -4.53 -9.86 -11.48
C GLY A 258 -5.04 -8.78 -10.52
N ALA A 259 -5.08 -9.08 -9.22
CA ALA A 259 -5.35 -8.09 -8.19
C ALA A 259 -4.13 -7.86 -7.29
N MET A 260 -4.18 -6.77 -6.56
CA MET A 260 -3.25 -6.45 -5.49
C MET A 260 -3.99 -6.24 -4.18
N LEU A 261 -3.51 -6.91 -3.15
CA LEU A 261 -3.84 -6.64 -1.75
C LEU A 261 -2.78 -5.69 -1.18
N HIS A 262 -3.23 -4.59 -0.61
CA HIS A 262 -2.42 -3.71 0.22
C HIS A 262 -3.11 -3.53 1.56
N HIS A 263 -2.45 -3.82 2.65
CA HIS A 263 -3.03 -3.64 3.98
C HIS A 263 -2.05 -3.01 4.96
N VAL A 264 -2.60 -2.25 5.88
CA VAL A 264 -1.86 -1.45 6.85
C VAL A 264 -2.47 -1.65 8.23
N THR A 265 -1.62 -1.71 9.24
CA THR A 265 -2.07 -1.56 10.62
C THR A 265 -1.36 -0.39 11.26
N MET A 266 -2.14 0.53 11.84
CA MET A 266 -1.67 1.64 12.63
C MET A 266 -1.96 1.40 14.11
N SER A 267 -1.01 1.75 14.95
CA SER A 267 -1.16 1.69 16.41
C SER A 267 -2.06 2.83 16.89
N TYR A 268 -3.18 2.49 17.52
CA TYR A 268 -4.03 3.47 18.18
C TYR A 268 -3.70 3.58 19.67
N ASP A 269 -3.68 2.45 20.40
CA ASP A 269 -3.38 2.38 21.84
C ASP A 269 -2.87 0.96 22.20
N ILE A 270 -1.80 0.52 21.54
CA ILE A 270 -1.28 -0.85 21.72
C ILE A 270 -0.62 -1.00 23.10
N ASP A 271 -0.98 -2.09 23.80
CA ASP A 271 -0.28 -2.53 25.01
C ASP A 271 1.08 -3.13 24.65
N ALA A 272 2.11 -2.28 24.72
CA ALA A 272 3.47 -2.68 24.39
C ALA A 272 4.06 -3.72 25.37
N ASP A 273 3.58 -3.78 26.61
CA ASP A 273 4.04 -4.75 27.60
C ASP A 273 3.49 -6.14 27.29
N LYS A 274 2.22 -6.23 26.90
CA LYS A 274 1.62 -7.47 26.44
C LYS A 274 2.24 -7.92 25.12
N MET A 275 2.43 -7.01 24.17
CA MET A 275 3.01 -7.31 22.87
C MET A 275 4.38 -8.02 22.98
N VAL A 276 5.28 -7.55 23.86
CA VAL A 276 6.61 -8.15 24.03
C VAL A 276 6.59 -9.48 24.79
N GLN A 277 5.46 -9.84 25.42
CA GLN A 277 5.27 -11.15 26.03
C GLN A 277 4.75 -12.19 25.05
N VAL A 278 4.17 -11.74 23.93
CA VAL A 278 3.58 -12.59 22.90
C VAL A 278 4.48 -12.70 21.67
N LEU A 279 5.13 -11.59 21.28
CA LEU A 279 6.03 -11.56 20.14
C LEU A 279 7.49 -11.72 20.59
N ARG A 280 8.18 -12.68 19.97
CA ARG A 280 9.64 -12.83 20.11
C ARG A 280 10.33 -11.76 19.26
N ILE A 281 10.73 -10.68 19.88
CA ILE A 281 11.50 -9.64 19.20
C ILE A 281 12.93 -10.17 19.06
N GLY A 282 13.34 -10.48 17.84
CA GLY A 282 14.66 -11.05 17.55
C GLY A 282 15.81 -10.24 18.15
N LYS A 283 16.82 -10.93 18.70
CA LYS A 283 17.98 -10.33 19.39
C LYS A 283 18.71 -9.30 18.53
N GLU A 284 18.70 -9.46 17.21
CA GLU A 284 19.32 -8.51 16.26
C GLU A 284 18.54 -7.18 16.17
N LYS A 285 17.21 -7.19 16.35
CA LYS A 285 16.40 -5.98 16.47
C LYS A 285 16.55 -5.30 17.82
N LEU A 286 17.13 -6.00 18.80
CA LEU A 286 17.39 -5.53 20.16
C LEU A 286 18.84 -5.06 20.36
N SER A 287 19.75 -5.28 19.39
CA SER A 287 21.20 -5.22 19.58
C SER A 287 21.73 -3.89 20.08
N ASP A 288 21.03 -2.78 19.88
CA ASP A 288 21.60 -1.49 20.29
C ASP A 288 20.97 -0.81 21.52
N LYS A 289 19.78 -1.15 22.00
CA LYS A 289 19.19 -0.45 23.18
C LYS A 289 18.10 -1.21 23.95
N GLY A 290 17.98 -2.52 23.89
CA GLY A 290 17.09 -3.32 24.74
C GLY A 290 15.57 -3.10 24.56
N THR A 291 14.76 -3.76 25.40
CA THR A 291 13.28 -3.72 25.39
C THR A 291 12.67 -2.31 25.46
N ARG A 292 13.36 -1.34 26.09
CA ARG A 292 12.94 0.06 26.11
C ARG A 292 12.92 0.71 24.74
N SER A 293 13.74 0.24 23.79
CA SER A 293 13.80 0.78 22.43
C SER A 293 12.65 0.27 21.55
N ALA A 294 12.17 -0.96 21.76
CA ALA A 294 11.01 -1.49 21.04
C ALA A 294 9.72 -0.75 21.44
N LYS A 295 9.56 -0.46 22.74
CA LYS A 295 8.44 0.33 23.27
C LYS A 295 8.46 1.80 22.78
N LYS A 296 9.64 2.39 22.59
CA LYS A 296 9.80 3.76 22.10
C LYS A 296 9.62 3.91 20.59
N ARG A 297 9.63 2.78 19.83
CA ARG A 297 9.55 2.83 18.37
C ARG A 297 8.14 2.93 17.82
N VAL A 298 7.14 2.69 18.64
CA VAL A 298 5.73 2.80 18.23
C VAL A 298 5.11 3.96 19.03
N ASP A 299 4.57 4.92 18.28
CA ASP A 299 3.89 6.06 18.87
C ASP A 299 2.39 6.00 18.56
N PRO A 300 1.54 5.67 19.55
CA PRO A 300 0.11 5.48 19.31
C PRO A 300 -0.60 6.75 18.86
N LEU A 301 -1.54 6.61 17.92
CA LEU A 301 -2.36 7.71 17.41
C LEU A 301 -3.16 8.41 18.51
N ARG A 302 -3.66 7.65 19.50
CA ARG A 302 -4.37 8.21 20.66
C ARG A 302 -3.55 9.25 21.40
N ARG A 303 -2.27 8.98 21.62
CA ARG A 303 -1.38 9.90 22.33
C ARG A 303 -1.12 11.17 21.52
N GLN A 304 -1.00 11.05 20.21
CA GLN A 304 -0.70 12.17 19.33
C GLN A 304 -1.90 13.09 19.09
N THR A 305 -3.10 12.51 19.00
CA THR A 305 -4.32 13.26 18.63
C THR A 305 -5.21 13.60 19.81
N GLY A 306 -5.23 12.77 20.84
CA GLY A 306 -6.22 12.83 21.92
C GLY A 306 -7.64 12.44 21.48
N LEU A 307 -7.83 12.02 20.20
CA LEU A 307 -9.12 11.64 19.64
C LEU A 307 -9.47 10.19 19.97
N SER A 308 -10.76 9.87 19.93
CA SER A 308 -11.24 8.50 19.96
C SER A 308 -10.86 7.76 18.66
N ARG A 309 -10.82 6.43 18.73
CA ARG A 309 -10.56 5.59 17.56
C ARG A 309 -11.62 5.80 16.48
N GLU A 310 -12.85 5.97 16.89
CA GLU A 310 -14.00 6.21 16.01
C GLU A 310 -13.86 7.52 15.25
N GLU A 311 -13.46 8.62 15.90
CA GLU A 311 -13.22 9.91 15.24
C GLU A 311 -12.11 9.82 14.20
N ILE A 312 -11.05 9.05 14.48
CA ILE A 312 -9.96 8.82 13.52
C ILE A 312 -10.47 7.99 12.33
N LEU A 313 -11.21 6.90 12.59
CA LEU A 313 -11.80 6.06 11.56
C LEU A 313 -12.76 6.85 10.67
N ASP A 314 -13.64 7.66 11.26
CA ASP A 314 -14.57 8.50 10.52
C ASP A 314 -13.83 9.49 9.61
N THR A 315 -12.77 10.13 10.11
CA THR A 315 -11.93 11.02 9.31
C THR A 315 -11.27 10.27 8.14
N MET A 316 -10.76 9.06 8.37
CA MET A 316 -10.15 8.24 7.31
C MET A 316 -11.18 7.83 6.26
N ILE A 317 -12.35 7.35 6.67
CA ILE A 317 -13.45 6.96 5.77
C ILE A 317 -13.91 8.16 4.94
N GLN A 318 -14.10 9.31 5.59
CA GLN A 318 -14.52 10.53 4.92
C GLN A 318 -13.47 11.00 3.90
N THR A 319 -12.19 11.00 4.28
CA THR A 319 -11.10 11.40 3.38
C THR A 319 -11.06 10.52 2.12
N PHE A 320 -11.17 9.20 2.27
CA PHE A 320 -11.20 8.30 1.13
C PHE A 320 -12.44 8.51 0.25
N ALA A 321 -13.61 8.65 0.86
CA ALA A 321 -14.86 8.88 0.15
C ALA A 321 -14.86 10.20 -0.64
N GLU A 322 -14.39 11.29 -0.04
CA GLU A 322 -14.29 12.60 -0.71
C GLU A 322 -13.28 12.60 -1.85
N ARG A 323 -12.14 11.93 -1.64
CA ARG A 323 -11.05 11.92 -2.61
C ARG A 323 -11.36 11.10 -3.86
N TYR A 324 -12.05 9.98 -3.71
CA TYR A 324 -12.26 9.00 -4.78
C TYR A 324 -13.74 8.76 -5.14
N GLY A 325 -14.66 9.48 -4.54
CA GLY A 325 -16.11 9.30 -4.77
C GLY A 325 -16.64 7.97 -4.26
N ALA A 326 -15.95 7.35 -3.27
CA ALA A 326 -16.24 6.00 -2.86
C ALA A 326 -17.59 5.86 -2.13
N GLN A 327 -18.30 4.76 -2.42
CA GLN A 327 -19.60 4.45 -1.85
C GLN A 327 -19.48 3.41 -0.73
N ARG A 328 -20.24 3.59 0.35
CA ARG A 328 -20.30 2.59 1.43
C ARG A 328 -21.02 1.33 0.94
N THR A 329 -20.45 0.17 1.26
CA THR A 329 -20.99 -1.15 0.93
C THR A 329 -20.80 -2.11 2.09
N GLY A 330 -21.22 -3.36 1.93
CA GLY A 330 -21.00 -4.45 2.89
C GLY A 330 -20.29 -5.63 2.26
N ILE A 331 -20.04 -6.65 3.09
CA ILE A 331 -19.59 -7.97 2.66
C ILE A 331 -20.85 -8.77 2.35
N SER A 332 -20.94 -9.36 1.17
CA SER A 332 -22.07 -10.20 0.77
C SER A 332 -22.01 -11.57 1.48
N GLU A 333 -23.17 -12.25 1.58
CA GLU A 333 -23.20 -13.60 2.16
C GLU A 333 -22.36 -14.59 1.35
N ALA A 334 -22.31 -14.45 0.03
CA ALA A 334 -21.47 -15.31 -0.82
C ALA A 334 -19.96 -15.11 -0.53
N GLU A 335 -19.51 -13.90 -0.29
CA GLU A 335 -18.14 -13.61 0.13
C GLU A 335 -17.84 -14.15 1.53
N MET A 336 -18.81 -14.01 2.45
CA MET A 336 -18.69 -14.57 3.81
C MET A 336 -18.59 -16.10 3.77
N GLU A 337 -19.38 -16.77 2.94
CA GLU A 337 -19.32 -18.23 2.81
C GLU A 337 -17.99 -18.69 2.23
N ARG A 338 -17.53 -18.03 1.16
CA ARG A 338 -16.19 -18.32 0.59
C ARG A 338 -15.07 -18.10 1.61
N ALA A 339 -15.19 -17.08 2.45
CA ALA A 339 -14.21 -16.86 3.52
C ALA A 339 -14.25 -17.98 4.56
N ARG A 340 -15.43 -18.48 4.96
CA ARG A 340 -15.57 -19.65 5.85
C ARG A 340 -14.93 -20.89 5.24
N GLU A 341 -15.16 -21.15 3.96
CA GLU A 341 -14.52 -22.26 3.22
C GLU A 341 -12.99 -22.12 3.22
N LYS A 342 -12.46 -20.93 2.98
CA LYS A 342 -11.01 -20.66 3.04
C LYS A 342 -10.45 -20.79 4.46
N VAL A 343 -11.19 -20.40 5.48
CA VAL A 343 -10.78 -20.67 6.88
C VAL A 343 -10.64 -22.17 7.08
N ALA A 344 -11.66 -22.95 6.78
CA ALA A 344 -11.65 -24.40 7.00
C ALA A 344 -10.60 -25.16 6.17
N SER A 345 -10.37 -24.73 4.92
CA SER A 345 -9.47 -25.42 3.99
C SER A 345 -8.02 -24.92 4.01
N LYS A 346 -7.76 -23.75 4.60
CA LYS A 346 -6.43 -23.12 4.56
C LYS A 346 -6.07 -22.42 5.87
N PHE A 347 -6.76 -21.35 6.24
CA PHE A 347 -6.26 -20.41 7.25
C PHE A 347 -6.28 -20.96 8.67
N ASP A 348 -7.16 -21.93 8.98
CA ASP A 348 -7.23 -22.64 10.27
C ASP A 348 -6.62 -24.04 10.19
N THR A 349 -5.69 -24.27 9.25
CA THR A 349 -5.03 -25.57 9.11
C THR A 349 -3.61 -25.54 9.67
N PRO A 350 -3.16 -26.65 10.30
CA PRO A 350 -1.77 -26.79 10.75
C PRO A 350 -0.74 -26.59 9.62
N GLU A 351 -1.07 -27.05 8.41
CA GLU A 351 -0.21 -26.94 7.23
C GLU A 351 0.03 -25.49 6.85
N TRP A 352 -0.98 -24.64 6.95
CA TRP A 352 -0.84 -23.23 6.62
C TRP A 352 -0.09 -22.45 7.70
N ILE A 353 -0.47 -22.62 8.97
CA ILE A 353 0.17 -21.88 10.07
C ILE A 353 1.65 -22.29 10.22
N ASN A 354 1.99 -23.56 10.02
CA ASN A 354 3.34 -24.11 10.17
C ASN A 354 4.10 -24.21 8.84
N ARG A 355 3.63 -23.61 7.73
CA ARG A 355 4.34 -23.69 6.43
C ARG A 355 5.79 -23.21 6.48
N VAL A 356 6.11 -22.36 7.45
CA VAL A 356 7.46 -21.97 7.84
C VAL A 356 7.54 -22.17 9.35
N PRO A 357 8.11 -23.29 9.82
CA PRO A 357 8.14 -23.67 11.22
C PRO A 357 9.04 -22.77 12.09
#